data_e51054f53c8b0002d42d96d8f872a7c2
#
_entry.id   e51054f53c8b0002d42d96d8f872a7c2
#
_cell.length_a   1.000
_cell.length_b   1.000
_cell.length_c   1.000
_cell.angle_alpha   90.00
_cell.angle_beta   90.00
_cell.angle_gamma   90.00
#
_symmetry.space_group_name_H-M   'P 1'
#
loop_
_entity.id
_entity.type
_entity.pdbx_description
1 polymer ?
#
loop_
_entity_poly.entity_id
_entity_poly.type
_entity_poly.pdbx_seq_one_letter_code
_entity_poly.pdbx_strand_id
1 'polypeptide(L)'
;MTRYRLSTALAPHLVMRSAQTGCKTGNMAELDGVQVTPAALQSLALVNYGHFTSMRVDNQRIRGLSQHLNRLVHDCRVLFNTFLDRDRVRELIRHAIADEPGSFIARVTVFDPDLQLGHLGGAAKPGILVTTRSAVNWPPTPMRVQSAAYQRELPEVKHVGLFGALWHRRQAELNGYDDAVFVNASSFISEGATWNIGFFDGDRVVWPAGEILPGITMRLLKQVHDNTVSAPVSYRDIPSMRAAFAVNTAVGVRAISAIDNIQLSGDDPIADTLRKEYQEIPGERI
;
A
#
# COMPACT_ATOMS: atom_id res chain seq x y z
N MET A 1 11.75 53.54 -14.18
CA MET A 1 13.05 52.87 -13.85
C MET A 1 13.24 52.85 -12.36
N THR A 2 12.82 51.83 -11.63
CA THR A 2 12.94 51.72 -10.19
C THR A 2 13.76 50.47 -9.87
N ARG A 3 14.97 50.70 -9.36
CA ARG A 3 15.93 49.63 -9.01
C ARG A 3 15.56 49.04 -7.66
N TYR A 4 15.26 47.74 -7.58
CA TYR A 4 15.21 47.01 -6.32
C TYR A 4 16.63 46.62 -5.89
N ARG A 5 17.03 47.04 -4.69
CA ARG A 5 18.23 46.57 -4.01
C ARG A 5 17.90 45.28 -3.24
N LEU A 6 18.61 44.20 -3.54
CA LEU A 6 18.64 42.99 -2.73
C LEU A 6 19.59 43.20 -1.54
N SER A 7 19.05 43.13 -0.32
CA SER A 7 19.83 43.11 0.93
C SER A 7 20.13 41.66 1.28
N THR A 8 21.40 41.30 1.22
CA THR A 8 21.92 39.99 1.71
C THR A 8 22.23 40.12 3.20
N ALA A 9 21.39 39.57 4.06
CA ALA A 9 21.72 39.32 5.45
C ALA A 9 22.09 37.83 5.61
N LEU A 10 23.37 37.57 5.82
CA LEU A 10 23.92 36.29 6.23
C LEU A 10 23.55 36.05 7.72
N ALA A 11 22.78 35.02 7.99
CA ALA A 11 22.56 34.50 9.34
C ALA A 11 23.65 33.48 9.69
N PRO A 12 24.15 33.47 10.95
CA PRO A 12 25.22 32.59 11.38
C PRO A 12 24.76 31.14 11.50
N HIS A 13 25.53 30.23 10.92
CA HIS A 13 25.37 28.78 11.07
C HIS A 13 25.54 28.36 12.53
N LEU A 14 24.45 27.97 13.18
CA LEU A 14 24.48 27.28 14.47
C LEU A 14 24.70 25.80 14.20
N VAL A 15 25.94 25.34 14.37
CA VAL A 15 26.28 23.91 14.34
C VAL A 15 25.79 23.30 15.66
N MET A 16 24.59 22.73 15.66
CA MET A 16 24.16 21.85 16.74
C MET A 16 24.84 20.48 16.56
N ARG A 17 25.80 20.19 17.43
CA ARG A 17 26.28 18.83 17.65
C ARG A 17 25.16 18.04 18.32
N SER A 18 24.46 17.17 17.57
CA SER A 18 23.53 16.19 18.14
C SER A 18 24.33 15.11 18.86
N ALA A 19 24.12 14.98 20.15
CA ALA A 19 24.54 13.81 20.91
C ALA A 19 23.76 12.60 20.39
N GLN A 20 24.48 11.64 19.82
CA GLN A 20 23.91 10.34 19.44
C GLN A 20 23.64 9.54 20.72
N THR A 21 22.44 9.67 21.26
CA THR A 21 21.86 8.63 22.12
C THR A 21 21.18 7.63 21.20
N GLY A 22 21.71 6.41 21.18
CA GLY A 22 21.31 5.35 20.26
C GLY A 22 19.88 4.88 20.48
N CYS A 23 18.95 5.42 19.68
CA CYS A 23 17.74 4.73 19.28
C CYS A 23 17.82 4.63 17.76
N LYS A 24 18.13 3.44 17.25
CA LYS A 24 18.13 3.15 15.80
C LYS A 24 16.67 3.12 15.31
N THR A 25 16.05 4.28 15.14
CA THR A 25 14.86 4.44 14.30
C THR A 25 15.29 4.70 12.86
N GLY A 26 16.20 3.88 12.35
CA GLY A 26 16.64 3.95 10.97
C GLY A 26 15.74 3.07 10.11
N ASN A 27 15.14 3.62 9.05
CA ASN A 27 14.53 2.82 8.01
C ASN A 27 15.58 1.83 7.49
N MET A 28 15.43 0.55 7.85
CA MET A 28 16.31 -0.51 7.33
C MET A 28 16.02 -0.70 5.84
N ALA A 29 17.07 -0.89 5.04
CA ALA A 29 16.97 -1.18 3.62
C ALA A 29 18.08 -2.16 3.23
N GLU A 30 17.69 -3.40 2.93
CA GLU A 30 18.60 -4.48 2.56
C GLU A 30 18.17 -5.11 1.24
N LEU A 31 19.13 -5.25 0.34
CA LEU A 31 18.97 -5.99 -0.92
C LEU A 31 19.71 -7.33 -0.77
N ASP A 32 18.96 -8.43 -0.88
CA ASP A 32 19.47 -9.81 -0.70
C ASP A 32 20.26 -10.02 0.61
N GLY A 33 19.84 -9.35 1.69
CA GLY A 33 20.44 -9.47 3.02
C GLY A 33 21.67 -8.60 3.26
N VAL A 34 22.01 -7.71 2.33
CA VAL A 34 23.10 -6.73 2.48
C VAL A 34 22.55 -5.31 2.44
N GLN A 35 23.18 -4.42 3.19
CA GLN A 35 22.83 -2.99 3.16
C GLN A 35 22.78 -2.46 1.73
N VAL A 36 21.64 -1.90 1.32
CA VAL A 36 21.45 -1.41 -0.04
C VAL A 36 22.33 -0.20 -0.33
N THR A 37 22.89 -0.16 -1.55
CA THR A 37 23.66 0.98 -2.05
C THR A 37 22.80 1.87 -2.96
N PRO A 38 23.11 3.16 -3.12
CA PRO A 38 22.42 4.02 -4.09
C PRO A 38 22.47 3.47 -5.52
N ALA A 39 23.61 2.87 -5.92
CA ALA A 39 23.75 2.26 -7.24
C ALA A 39 22.77 1.10 -7.46
N ALA A 40 22.58 0.24 -6.46
CA ALA A 40 21.63 -0.87 -6.55
C ALA A 40 20.16 -0.41 -6.70
N LEU A 41 19.82 0.79 -6.20
CA LEU A 41 18.47 1.36 -6.34
C LEU A 41 18.28 2.11 -7.68
N GLN A 42 19.33 2.33 -8.46
CA GLN A 42 19.26 3.14 -9.67
C GLN A 42 18.30 2.55 -10.71
N SER A 43 18.35 1.23 -10.94
CA SER A 43 17.42 0.53 -11.84
C SER A 43 15.97 0.70 -11.38
N LEU A 44 15.70 0.49 -10.09
CA LEU A 44 14.33 0.68 -9.53
C LEU A 44 13.84 2.11 -9.71
N ALA A 45 14.70 3.11 -9.56
CA ALA A 45 14.34 4.52 -9.69
C ALA A 45 14.15 4.96 -11.15
N LEU A 46 15.01 4.51 -12.08
CA LEU A 46 15.05 4.99 -13.46
C LEU A 46 14.21 4.13 -14.42
N VAL A 47 14.12 2.83 -14.19
CA VAL A 47 13.32 1.90 -15.01
C VAL A 47 11.95 1.70 -14.39
N ASN A 48 11.85 1.72 -13.06
CA ASN A 48 10.62 1.55 -12.28
C ASN A 48 9.85 0.26 -12.63
N TYR A 49 10.57 -0.85 -12.87
CA TYR A 49 10.01 -2.15 -13.21
C TYR A 49 10.25 -3.15 -12.07
N GLY A 50 9.17 -3.69 -11.54
CA GLY A 50 9.20 -4.60 -10.39
C GLY A 50 7.85 -4.69 -9.69
N HIS A 51 7.79 -5.49 -8.63
CA HIS A 51 6.59 -5.66 -7.82
C HIS A 51 6.91 -5.65 -6.32
N PHE A 52 5.88 -5.53 -5.49
CA PHE A 52 6.11 -5.46 -4.06
C PHE A 52 4.94 -5.99 -3.24
N THR A 53 5.21 -6.25 -1.98
CA THR A 53 4.18 -6.40 -0.95
C THR A 53 4.53 -5.57 0.27
N SER A 54 3.52 -5.05 0.98
CA SER A 54 3.72 -4.40 2.28
C SER A 54 2.97 -5.19 3.33
N MET A 55 3.61 -5.41 4.47
CA MET A 55 3.11 -6.24 5.56
C MET A 55 3.21 -5.46 6.87
N ARG A 56 2.15 -5.49 7.67
CA ARG A 56 2.24 -5.04 9.05
C ARG A 56 2.81 -6.17 9.89
N VAL A 57 3.89 -5.87 10.55
CA VAL A 57 4.54 -6.77 11.52
C VAL A 57 4.13 -6.31 12.91
N ASP A 58 3.55 -7.19 13.71
CA ASP A 58 3.19 -6.96 15.09
C ASP A 58 3.87 -8.06 15.94
N ASN A 59 4.89 -7.72 16.70
CA ASN A 59 5.65 -8.67 17.54
C ASN A 59 6.13 -9.92 16.76
N GLN A 60 6.82 -9.72 15.65
CA GLN A 60 7.36 -10.77 14.76
C GLN A 60 6.28 -11.66 14.12
N ARG A 61 5.04 -11.18 14.05
CA ARG A 61 3.91 -11.87 13.41
C ARG A 61 3.29 -11.01 12.32
N ILE A 62 2.83 -11.67 11.25
CA ILE A 62 2.24 -11.03 10.08
C ILE A 62 0.92 -11.72 9.76
N ARG A 63 -0.18 -10.95 9.67
CA ARG A 63 -1.48 -11.48 9.22
C ARG A 63 -1.42 -11.78 7.73
N GLY A 64 -1.71 -13.02 7.37
CA GLY A 64 -1.70 -13.47 5.98
C GLY A 64 -0.31 -13.52 5.34
N LEU A 65 0.74 -13.82 6.10
CA LEU A 65 2.11 -13.97 5.59
C LEU A 65 2.17 -14.91 4.39
N SER A 66 1.55 -16.07 4.48
CA SER A 66 1.50 -17.05 3.38
C SER A 66 0.88 -16.45 2.12
N GLN A 67 -0.15 -15.61 2.23
CA GLN A 67 -0.78 -14.92 1.09
C GLN A 67 0.15 -13.85 0.50
N HIS A 68 0.89 -13.11 1.35
CA HIS A 68 1.90 -12.15 0.90
C HIS A 68 3.02 -12.81 0.10
N LEU A 69 3.54 -13.94 0.59
CA LEU A 69 4.58 -14.71 -0.09
C LEU A 69 4.09 -15.29 -1.41
N ASN A 70 2.87 -15.86 -1.44
CA ASN A 70 2.25 -16.36 -2.68
C ASN A 70 2.11 -15.28 -3.73
N ARG A 71 1.68 -14.06 -3.34
CA ARG A 71 1.61 -12.92 -4.26
C ARG A 71 2.98 -12.55 -4.83
N LEU A 72 4.03 -12.51 -4.01
CA LEU A 72 5.38 -12.24 -4.51
C LEU A 72 5.82 -13.27 -5.54
N VAL A 73 5.55 -14.56 -5.31
CA VAL A 73 5.87 -15.63 -6.28
C VAL A 73 5.08 -15.47 -7.57
N HIS A 74 3.77 -15.22 -7.46
CA HIS A 74 2.90 -14.98 -8.62
C HIS A 74 3.39 -13.77 -9.44
N ASP A 75 3.55 -12.63 -8.79
CA ASP A 75 3.92 -11.38 -9.46
C ASP A 75 5.31 -11.46 -10.10
N CYS A 76 6.27 -12.17 -9.48
CA CYS A 76 7.59 -12.43 -10.03
C CYS A 76 7.51 -13.26 -11.32
N ARG A 77 6.63 -14.28 -11.33
CA ARG A 77 6.43 -15.09 -12.52
C ARG A 77 5.80 -14.28 -13.67
N VAL A 78 4.83 -13.43 -13.36
CA VAL A 78 4.15 -12.58 -14.36
C VAL A 78 5.11 -11.55 -14.96
N LEU A 79 5.87 -10.83 -14.11
CA LEU A 79 6.71 -9.72 -14.58
C LEU A 79 8.06 -10.17 -15.14
N PHE A 80 8.67 -11.22 -14.56
CA PHE A 80 10.04 -11.61 -14.87
C PHE A 80 10.15 -13.01 -15.50
N ASN A 81 9.03 -13.76 -15.61
CA ASN A 81 9.02 -15.17 -16.00
C ASN A 81 10.03 -16.02 -15.19
N THR A 82 10.21 -15.68 -13.91
CA THR A 82 11.24 -16.28 -13.04
C THR A 82 10.58 -16.82 -11.77
N PHE A 83 11.11 -17.92 -11.25
CA PHE A 83 10.70 -18.46 -9.97
C PHE A 83 11.30 -17.66 -8.83
N LEU A 84 10.50 -17.34 -7.82
CA LEU A 84 10.92 -16.71 -6.57
C LEU A 84 10.76 -17.71 -5.42
N ASP A 85 11.86 -18.00 -4.74
CA ASP A 85 11.88 -18.92 -3.60
C ASP A 85 11.23 -18.24 -2.38
N ARG A 86 10.13 -18.81 -1.89
CA ARG A 86 9.37 -18.30 -0.73
C ARG A 86 10.16 -18.36 0.56
N ASP A 87 10.94 -19.43 0.76
CA ASP A 87 11.68 -19.62 2.00
C ASP A 87 12.83 -18.62 2.07
N ARG A 88 13.52 -18.39 0.94
CA ARG A 88 14.49 -17.30 0.83
C ARG A 88 13.90 -15.93 1.14
N VAL A 89 12.73 -15.60 0.57
CA VAL A 89 12.04 -14.33 0.90
C VAL A 89 11.77 -14.23 2.38
N ARG A 90 11.26 -15.30 2.99
CA ARG A 90 10.96 -15.35 4.42
C ARG A 90 12.21 -15.16 5.29
N GLU A 91 13.32 -15.78 4.93
CA GLU A 91 14.61 -15.63 5.62
C GLU A 91 15.12 -14.19 5.54
N LEU A 92 15.06 -13.56 4.36
CA LEU A 92 15.49 -12.16 4.18
C LEU A 92 14.62 -11.19 4.97
N ILE A 93 13.29 -11.43 5.03
CA ILE A 93 12.42 -10.63 5.90
C ILE A 93 12.84 -10.80 7.36
N ARG A 94 13.02 -12.06 7.82
CA ARG A 94 13.42 -12.37 9.20
C ARG A 94 14.74 -11.69 9.57
N HIS A 95 15.72 -11.73 8.67
CA HIS A 95 17.01 -11.06 8.85
C HIS A 95 16.86 -9.55 9.01
N ALA A 96 16.15 -8.92 8.08
CA ALA A 96 15.99 -7.46 8.06
C ALA A 96 15.20 -6.90 9.25
N ILE A 97 14.33 -7.72 9.89
CA ILE A 97 13.49 -7.29 11.02
C ILE A 97 13.93 -7.83 12.38
N ALA A 98 15.07 -8.53 12.45
CA ALA A 98 15.50 -9.24 13.67
C ALA A 98 15.59 -8.32 14.89
N ASP A 99 16.09 -7.11 14.71
CA ASP A 99 16.32 -6.12 15.77
C ASP A 99 15.23 -5.04 15.84
N GLU A 100 14.15 -5.14 15.02
CA GLU A 100 13.08 -4.15 14.98
C GLU A 100 12.01 -4.47 16.05
N PRO A 101 11.87 -3.64 17.08
CA PRO A 101 10.89 -3.90 18.14
C PRO A 101 9.48 -3.40 17.75
N GLY A 102 8.46 -4.03 18.34
CA GLY A 102 7.08 -3.52 18.30
C GLY A 102 6.38 -3.71 16.97
N SER A 103 5.69 -2.68 16.51
CA SER A 103 4.86 -2.70 15.31
C SER A 103 5.41 -1.78 14.23
N PHE A 104 5.60 -2.30 13.03
CA PHE A 104 6.10 -1.55 11.87
C PHE A 104 5.56 -2.14 10.56
N ILE A 105 5.82 -1.47 9.46
CA ILE A 105 5.51 -1.94 8.11
C ILE A 105 6.80 -2.43 7.45
N ALA A 106 6.87 -3.71 7.13
CA ALA A 106 7.88 -4.28 6.24
C ALA A 106 7.36 -4.24 4.80
N ARG A 107 8.17 -3.72 3.88
CA ARG A 107 7.92 -3.77 2.44
C ARG A 107 8.98 -4.64 1.77
N VAL A 108 8.55 -5.64 1.04
CA VAL A 108 9.40 -6.47 0.18
C VAL A 108 9.16 -6.02 -1.26
N THR A 109 10.21 -5.55 -1.92
CA THR A 109 10.20 -5.17 -3.33
C THR A 109 11.11 -6.11 -4.10
N VAL A 110 10.62 -6.66 -5.20
CA VAL A 110 11.38 -7.56 -6.09
C VAL A 110 11.58 -6.83 -7.40
N PHE A 111 12.83 -6.63 -7.79
CA PHE A 111 13.23 -5.95 -9.01
C PHE A 111 14.60 -6.44 -9.45
N ASP A 112 14.94 -6.28 -10.72
CA ASP A 112 16.26 -6.64 -11.23
C ASP A 112 17.16 -5.39 -11.21
N PRO A 113 18.23 -5.37 -10.41
CA PRO A 113 19.16 -4.23 -10.33
C PRO A 113 19.90 -3.94 -11.65
N ASP A 114 20.07 -4.96 -12.49
CA ASP A 114 20.80 -4.84 -13.76
C ASP A 114 19.88 -4.56 -14.95
N LEU A 115 18.56 -4.46 -14.72
CA LEU A 115 17.59 -4.21 -15.78
C LEU A 115 17.79 -2.83 -16.41
N GLN A 116 17.89 -2.80 -17.74
CA GLN A 116 18.08 -1.59 -18.52
C GLN A 116 16.83 -1.25 -19.31
N LEU A 117 16.46 0.04 -19.36
CA LEU A 117 15.27 0.53 -20.07
C LEU A 117 15.28 0.12 -21.57
N GLY A 118 16.43 0.08 -22.18
CA GLY A 118 16.59 -0.31 -23.60
C GLY A 118 16.52 -1.83 -23.86
N HIS A 119 16.44 -2.67 -22.83
CA HIS A 119 16.47 -4.14 -22.99
C HIS A 119 15.68 -4.85 -21.89
N LEU A 120 14.35 -4.71 -21.91
CA LEU A 120 13.46 -5.28 -20.90
C LEU A 120 13.19 -6.80 -21.10
N GLY A 121 13.38 -7.32 -22.30
CA GLY A 121 13.07 -8.72 -22.67
C GLY A 121 14.18 -9.73 -22.38
N GLY A 122 15.27 -9.33 -21.73
CA GLY A 122 16.36 -10.23 -21.34
C GLY A 122 16.01 -11.17 -20.17
N ALA A 123 16.89 -12.14 -19.91
CA ALA A 123 16.77 -13.02 -18.75
C ALA A 123 16.97 -12.20 -17.46
N ALA A 124 15.90 -12.06 -16.68
CA ALA A 124 15.94 -11.29 -15.45
C ALA A 124 16.57 -12.07 -14.28
N LYS A 125 17.24 -11.33 -13.39
CA LYS A 125 17.79 -11.82 -12.12
C LYS A 125 17.26 -10.97 -10.95
N PRO A 126 15.98 -11.12 -10.58
CA PRO A 126 15.39 -10.27 -9.56
C PRO A 126 16.06 -10.44 -8.20
N GLY A 127 16.44 -9.32 -7.58
CA GLY A 127 16.84 -9.22 -6.19
C GLY A 127 15.66 -8.90 -5.28
N ILE A 128 15.82 -9.15 -3.99
CA ILE A 128 14.79 -8.97 -2.96
C ILE A 128 15.22 -7.83 -2.04
N LEU A 129 14.57 -6.67 -2.17
CA LEU A 129 14.78 -5.51 -1.31
C LEU A 129 13.75 -5.54 -0.16
N VAL A 130 14.24 -5.60 1.07
CA VAL A 130 13.42 -5.45 2.27
C VAL A 130 13.65 -4.07 2.88
N THR A 131 12.57 -3.34 3.13
CA THR A 131 12.60 -2.04 3.81
C THR A 131 11.59 -2.00 4.93
N THR A 132 11.90 -1.26 6.01
CA THR A 132 10.98 -1.06 7.13
C THR A 132 10.61 0.41 7.27
N ARG A 133 9.46 0.70 7.84
CA ARG A 133 9.01 2.02 8.26
C ARG A 133 8.04 1.92 9.43
N SER A 134 7.89 2.99 10.19
CA SER A 134 6.93 3.03 11.31
C SER A 134 5.51 2.68 10.87
N ALA A 135 4.80 1.94 11.72
CA ALA A 135 3.38 1.68 11.53
C ALA A 135 2.53 2.91 11.88
N VAL A 136 1.38 3.04 11.21
CA VAL A 136 0.39 4.07 11.53
C VAL A 136 -0.37 3.66 12.79
N ASN A 137 -0.74 4.64 13.64
CA ASN A 137 -1.55 4.40 14.82
C ASN A 137 -3.01 4.06 14.45
N TRP A 138 -3.67 3.30 15.32
CA TRP A 138 -5.05 2.86 15.18
C TRP A 138 -5.96 3.53 16.21
N PRO A 139 -7.26 3.70 15.91
CA PRO A 139 -7.93 3.64 14.62
C PRO A 139 -7.69 4.93 13.81
N PRO A 140 -7.61 4.86 12.48
CA PRO A 140 -7.51 6.06 11.67
C PRO A 140 -8.86 6.80 11.62
N THR A 141 -8.83 8.13 11.54
CA THR A 141 -10.04 8.94 11.30
C THR A 141 -10.70 8.58 9.98
N PRO A 142 -12.05 8.67 9.87
CA PRO A 142 -12.74 8.51 8.61
C PRO A 142 -12.16 9.44 7.51
N MET A 143 -12.19 9.00 6.26
CA MET A 143 -11.66 9.79 5.14
C MET A 143 -12.75 10.18 4.15
N ARG A 144 -12.51 11.29 3.46
CA ARG A 144 -13.30 11.75 2.31
C ARG A 144 -12.51 11.44 1.06
N VAL A 145 -13.13 10.82 0.06
CA VAL A 145 -12.45 10.44 -1.18
C VAL A 145 -13.10 11.07 -2.40
N GLN A 146 -12.31 11.39 -3.41
CA GLN A 146 -12.77 11.88 -4.70
C GLN A 146 -12.81 10.73 -5.70
N SER A 147 -13.89 10.63 -6.49
CA SER A 147 -13.94 9.69 -7.59
C SER A 147 -13.03 10.15 -8.75
N ALA A 148 -12.38 9.21 -9.40
CA ALA A 148 -11.51 9.48 -10.54
C ALA A 148 -11.70 8.38 -11.61
N ALA A 149 -11.86 8.81 -12.86
CA ALA A 149 -11.91 7.90 -14.00
C ALA A 149 -10.51 7.34 -14.25
N TYR A 150 -10.25 6.15 -13.75
CA TYR A 150 -8.96 5.48 -13.87
C TYR A 150 -9.08 3.97 -13.64
N GLN A 151 -8.27 3.22 -14.33
CA GLN A 151 -8.08 1.79 -14.12
C GLN A 151 -6.59 1.49 -14.16
N ARG A 152 -6.10 0.68 -13.22
CA ARG A 152 -4.70 0.28 -13.20
C ARG A 152 -4.38 -0.66 -14.34
N GLU A 153 -3.21 -0.49 -14.91
CA GLU A 153 -2.59 -1.46 -15.79
C GLU A 153 -2.23 -2.71 -14.97
N LEU A 154 -2.44 -3.89 -15.52
CA LEU A 154 -2.11 -5.17 -14.91
C LEU A 154 -2.60 -5.27 -13.45
N PRO A 155 -3.92 -5.13 -13.20
CA PRO A 155 -4.47 -4.90 -11.86
C PRO A 155 -4.22 -6.04 -10.88
N GLU A 156 -4.06 -7.28 -11.37
CA GLU A 156 -3.75 -8.46 -10.56
C GLU A 156 -2.35 -8.44 -9.95
N VAL A 157 -1.41 -7.65 -10.52
CA VAL A 157 -0.02 -7.53 -10.05
C VAL A 157 0.16 -6.29 -9.19
N LYS A 158 0.85 -6.44 -8.07
CA LYS A 158 1.21 -5.29 -7.23
C LYS A 158 2.55 -4.69 -7.67
N HIS A 159 2.56 -4.12 -8.88
CA HIS A 159 3.76 -3.53 -9.50
C HIS A 159 4.15 -2.18 -8.85
N VAL A 160 5.42 -1.79 -9.01
CA VAL A 160 5.99 -0.55 -8.47
C VAL A 160 5.56 0.71 -9.24
N GLY A 161 5.08 0.57 -10.47
CA GLY A 161 4.63 1.67 -11.34
C GLY A 161 3.31 2.28 -10.83
N LEU A 162 3.39 3.11 -9.80
CA LEU A 162 2.21 3.70 -9.13
C LEU A 162 1.86 5.10 -9.65
N PHE A 163 2.49 5.60 -10.71
CA PHE A 163 2.33 7.00 -11.11
C PHE A 163 0.87 7.39 -11.33
N GLY A 164 0.09 6.64 -12.11
CA GLY A 164 -1.32 6.95 -12.38
C GLY A 164 -2.16 7.01 -11.10
N ALA A 165 -2.02 6.00 -10.23
CA ALA A 165 -2.74 5.95 -8.96
C ALA A 165 -2.35 7.12 -8.04
N LEU A 166 -1.06 7.44 -7.94
CA LEU A 166 -0.56 8.54 -7.10
C LEU A 166 -0.89 9.92 -7.70
N TRP A 167 -0.96 10.04 -9.03
CA TRP A 167 -1.45 11.24 -9.70
C TRP A 167 -2.88 11.56 -9.27
N HIS A 168 -3.79 10.61 -9.34
CA HIS A 168 -5.19 10.81 -8.94
C HIS A 168 -5.34 11.10 -7.45
N ARG A 169 -4.59 10.41 -6.57
CA ARG A 169 -4.53 10.77 -5.14
C ARG A 169 -4.12 12.21 -4.97
N ARG A 170 -3.01 12.63 -5.60
CA ARG A 170 -2.53 14.00 -5.49
C ARG A 170 -3.57 15.02 -5.98
N GLN A 171 -4.31 14.73 -7.06
CA GLN A 171 -5.39 15.63 -7.52
C GLN A 171 -6.52 15.70 -6.48
N ALA A 172 -6.92 14.58 -5.90
CA ALA A 172 -7.91 14.54 -4.84
C ALA A 172 -7.48 15.37 -3.61
N GLU A 173 -6.23 15.21 -3.17
CA GLU A 173 -5.66 16.00 -2.05
C GLU A 173 -5.65 17.52 -2.35
N LEU A 174 -5.31 17.92 -3.57
CA LEU A 174 -5.35 19.34 -4.01
C LEU A 174 -6.78 19.90 -4.03
N ASN A 175 -7.79 19.03 -4.21
CA ASN A 175 -9.21 19.38 -4.17
C ASN A 175 -9.82 19.27 -2.76
N GLY A 176 -9.02 19.02 -1.72
CA GLY A 176 -9.46 18.97 -0.33
C GLY A 176 -10.04 17.63 0.12
N TYR A 177 -9.77 16.56 -0.60
CA TYR A 177 -10.07 15.17 -0.21
C TYR A 177 -8.84 14.48 0.37
N ASP A 178 -9.03 13.33 1.01
CA ASP A 178 -7.92 12.57 1.61
C ASP A 178 -7.25 11.59 0.62
N ASP A 179 -8.01 11.10 -0.38
CA ASP A 179 -7.53 10.12 -1.36
C ASP A 179 -8.49 10.04 -2.58
N ALA A 180 -8.15 9.21 -3.57
CA ALA A 180 -8.98 8.93 -4.73
C ALA A 180 -9.53 7.51 -4.71
N VAL A 181 -10.80 7.34 -5.15
CA VAL A 181 -11.42 6.06 -5.51
C VAL A 181 -11.61 5.99 -7.02
N PHE A 182 -11.31 4.84 -7.62
CA PHE A 182 -11.31 4.70 -9.07
C PHE A 182 -12.63 4.16 -9.59
N VAL A 183 -13.04 4.73 -10.71
CA VAL A 183 -14.23 4.37 -11.46
C VAL A 183 -13.80 4.00 -12.87
N ASN A 184 -14.18 2.82 -13.36
CA ASN A 184 -13.85 2.39 -14.70
C ASN A 184 -14.73 3.07 -15.77
N ALA A 185 -14.43 2.83 -17.06
CA ALA A 185 -15.16 3.42 -18.18
C ALA A 185 -16.67 3.08 -18.21
N SER A 186 -17.09 2.01 -17.55
CA SER A 186 -18.50 1.60 -17.41
C SER A 186 -19.16 2.12 -16.13
N SER A 187 -18.53 3.08 -15.44
CA SER A 187 -19.02 3.70 -14.21
C SER A 187 -19.10 2.74 -13.01
N PHE A 188 -18.37 1.63 -13.00
CA PHE A 188 -18.24 0.77 -11.85
C PHE A 188 -17.05 1.17 -11.00
N ILE A 189 -17.25 1.14 -9.67
CA ILE A 189 -16.21 1.34 -8.66
C ILE A 189 -15.25 0.15 -8.72
N SER A 190 -13.95 0.43 -8.64
CA SER A 190 -12.92 -0.61 -8.58
C SER A 190 -12.17 -0.61 -7.24
N GLU A 191 -11.20 0.23 -7.08
CA GLU A 191 -10.34 0.30 -5.89
C GLU A 191 -9.87 1.73 -5.64
N GLY A 192 -9.16 1.99 -4.55
CA GLY A 192 -8.47 3.26 -4.34
C GLY A 192 -7.00 3.20 -4.74
N ALA A 193 -6.28 4.31 -4.55
CA ALA A 193 -4.91 4.44 -5.04
C ALA A 193 -3.94 3.38 -4.50
N THR A 194 -4.13 2.92 -3.26
CA THR A 194 -3.30 1.87 -2.62
C THR A 194 -4.09 1.00 -1.66
N TRP A 195 -5.41 0.89 -1.85
CA TRP A 195 -6.33 0.20 -0.97
C TRP A 195 -7.53 -0.33 -1.76
N ASN A 196 -8.21 -1.35 -1.23
CA ASN A 196 -9.49 -1.80 -1.76
C ASN A 196 -10.63 -1.11 -1.02
N ILE A 197 -11.75 -0.89 -1.72
CA ILE A 197 -12.98 -0.38 -1.13
C ILE A 197 -13.94 -1.53 -0.84
N GLY A 198 -14.67 -1.44 0.28
CA GLY A 198 -15.84 -2.23 0.58
C GLY A 198 -17.01 -1.32 0.92
N PHE A 199 -18.21 -1.79 0.68
CA PHE A 199 -19.48 -1.12 1.03
C PHE A 199 -20.28 -1.98 1.99
N PHE A 200 -21.19 -1.34 2.72
CA PHE A 200 -22.19 -2.02 3.54
C PHE A 200 -23.56 -1.55 3.10
N ASP A 201 -24.43 -2.45 2.67
CA ASP A 201 -25.77 -2.12 2.18
C ASP A 201 -26.83 -2.05 3.29
N GLY A 202 -26.42 -2.32 4.53
CA GLY A 202 -27.29 -2.40 5.71
C GLY A 202 -27.55 -3.83 6.17
N ASP A 203 -27.23 -4.81 5.35
CA ASP A 203 -27.34 -6.24 5.63
C ASP A 203 -25.98 -6.94 5.49
N ARG A 204 -25.28 -6.73 4.38
CA ARG A 204 -24.04 -7.43 4.03
C ARG A 204 -22.93 -6.50 3.56
N VAL A 205 -21.72 -6.98 3.68
CA VAL A 205 -20.52 -6.35 3.12
C VAL A 205 -20.41 -6.68 1.64
N VAL A 206 -20.38 -5.65 0.80
CA VAL A 206 -20.28 -5.75 -0.67
C VAL A 206 -18.89 -5.31 -1.12
N TRP A 207 -18.14 -6.21 -1.72
CA TRP A 207 -16.85 -5.91 -2.34
C TRP A 207 -17.02 -5.70 -3.84
N PRO A 208 -16.61 -4.55 -4.40
CA PRO A 208 -16.66 -4.36 -5.85
C PRO A 208 -15.97 -5.50 -6.59
N ALA A 209 -16.71 -6.12 -7.52
CA ALA A 209 -16.18 -7.12 -8.44
C ALA A 209 -15.67 -6.42 -9.70
N GLY A 210 -14.49 -6.81 -10.18
CA GLY A 210 -13.89 -6.25 -11.37
C GLY A 210 -12.38 -6.48 -11.42
N GLU A 211 -11.74 -5.76 -12.32
CA GLU A 211 -10.28 -5.77 -12.47
C GLU A 211 -9.63 -4.90 -11.38
N ILE A 212 -9.33 -5.50 -10.26
CA ILE A 212 -8.74 -4.88 -9.07
C ILE A 212 -7.55 -5.69 -8.57
N LEU A 213 -6.69 -5.06 -7.78
CA LEU A 213 -5.72 -5.84 -7.02
C LEU A 213 -6.44 -6.66 -5.94
N PRO A 214 -6.26 -8.00 -5.90
CA PRO A 214 -6.81 -8.82 -4.81
C PRO A 214 -6.02 -8.58 -3.52
N GLY A 215 -6.37 -7.51 -2.79
CA GLY A 215 -5.70 -7.08 -1.58
C GLY A 215 -5.78 -8.11 -0.46
N ILE A 216 -4.71 -8.31 0.28
CA ILE A 216 -4.66 -9.37 1.29
C ILE A 216 -5.59 -9.05 2.47
N THR A 217 -5.68 -7.80 2.92
CA THR A 217 -6.64 -7.42 3.96
C THR A 217 -8.08 -7.69 3.53
N MET A 218 -8.46 -7.34 2.28
CA MET A 218 -9.77 -7.67 1.73
C MET A 218 -10.02 -9.19 1.72
N ARG A 219 -9.04 -9.98 1.26
CA ARG A 219 -9.16 -11.45 1.21
C ARG A 219 -9.31 -12.06 2.60
N LEU A 220 -8.57 -11.56 3.58
CA LEU A 220 -8.68 -12.02 4.98
C LEU A 220 -10.04 -11.68 5.57
N LEU A 221 -10.54 -10.46 5.36
CA LEU A 221 -11.88 -10.06 5.83
C LEU A 221 -12.98 -10.88 5.17
N LYS A 222 -12.88 -11.18 3.87
CA LYS A 222 -13.82 -12.09 3.18
C LYS A 222 -13.82 -13.52 3.72
N GLN A 223 -12.76 -13.94 4.41
CA GLN A 223 -12.67 -15.26 5.03
C GLN A 223 -13.29 -15.31 6.42
N VAL A 224 -13.30 -14.20 7.16
CA VAL A 224 -13.74 -14.15 8.56
C VAL A 224 -15.08 -13.48 8.76
N HIS A 225 -15.53 -12.61 7.84
CA HIS A 225 -16.83 -11.97 7.90
C HIS A 225 -17.86 -12.81 7.15
N ASP A 226 -18.85 -13.34 7.88
CA ASP A 226 -19.79 -14.33 7.33
C ASP A 226 -20.70 -13.75 6.24
N ASN A 227 -21.20 -12.50 6.44
CA ASN A 227 -22.16 -11.89 5.52
C ASN A 227 -21.48 -10.98 4.49
N THR A 228 -20.78 -11.60 3.52
CA THR A 228 -19.99 -10.89 2.51
C THR A 228 -20.28 -11.39 1.10
N VAL A 229 -20.29 -10.48 0.12
CA VAL A 229 -20.50 -10.78 -1.29
C VAL A 229 -19.54 -9.98 -2.17
N SER A 230 -19.20 -10.51 -3.34
CA SER A 230 -18.55 -9.76 -4.41
C SER A 230 -19.55 -9.50 -5.53
N ALA A 231 -19.80 -8.23 -5.84
CA ALA A 231 -20.73 -7.82 -6.89
C ALA A 231 -20.25 -6.54 -7.57
N PRO A 232 -20.59 -6.29 -8.83
CA PRO A 232 -20.37 -4.98 -9.44
C PRO A 232 -21.08 -3.89 -8.62
N VAL A 233 -20.38 -2.79 -8.31
CA VAL A 233 -20.97 -1.62 -7.64
C VAL A 233 -20.82 -0.43 -8.56
N SER A 234 -21.93 0.08 -9.07
CA SER A 234 -21.96 1.29 -9.89
C SER A 234 -21.78 2.53 -9.01
N TYR A 235 -21.19 3.59 -9.56
CA TYR A 235 -21.16 4.89 -8.89
C TYR A 235 -22.56 5.37 -8.47
N ARG A 236 -23.61 5.01 -9.24
CA ARG A 236 -25.01 5.36 -8.96
C ARG A 236 -25.61 4.60 -7.76
N ASP A 237 -25.00 3.48 -7.37
CA ASP A 237 -25.48 2.67 -6.23
C ASP A 237 -24.98 3.23 -4.89
N ILE A 238 -23.96 4.13 -4.90
CA ILE A 238 -23.37 4.67 -3.68
C ILE A 238 -24.41 5.28 -2.73
N PRO A 239 -25.41 6.09 -3.19
CA PRO A 239 -26.40 6.67 -2.28
C PRO A 239 -27.29 5.65 -1.56
N SER A 240 -27.37 4.41 -2.06
CA SER A 240 -28.12 3.31 -1.40
C SER A 240 -27.26 2.52 -0.40
N MET A 241 -25.94 2.75 -0.38
CA MET A 241 -25.04 2.12 0.58
C MET A 241 -25.09 2.86 1.92
N ARG A 242 -25.20 2.10 3.00
CA ARG A 242 -25.22 2.65 4.36
C ARG A 242 -23.85 3.14 4.80
N ALA A 243 -22.79 2.41 4.47
CA ALA A 243 -21.42 2.79 4.78
C ALA A 243 -20.44 2.34 3.68
N ALA A 244 -19.25 2.94 3.68
CA ALA A 244 -18.11 2.49 2.89
C ALA A 244 -16.83 2.53 3.74
N PHE A 245 -15.86 1.72 3.37
CA PHE A 245 -14.57 1.64 4.05
C PHE A 245 -13.46 1.25 3.09
N ALA A 246 -12.27 1.72 3.40
CA ALA A 246 -11.02 1.36 2.73
C ALA A 246 -10.29 0.31 3.54
N VAL A 247 -9.64 -0.64 2.85
CA VAL A 247 -8.83 -1.66 3.49
C VAL A 247 -7.46 -1.81 2.83
N ASN A 248 -6.42 -1.86 3.64
CA ASN A 248 -5.09 -2.30 3.26
C ASN A 248 -4.30 -2.76 4.49
N THR A 249 -3.16 -3.38 4.28
CA THR A 249 -2.36 -3.96 5.37
C THR A 249 -1.75 -2.90 6.31
N ALA A 250 -1.51 -1.68 5.84
CA ALA A 250 -0.88 -0.63 6.67
C ALA A 250 -1.86 -0.01 7.67
N VAL A 251 -3.12 0.17 7.27
CA VAL A 251 -4.16 0.83 8.08
C VAL A 251 -5.32 -0.10 8.47
N GLY A 252 -5.33 -1.36 8.02
CA GLY A 252 -6.42 -2.30 8.26
C GLY A 252 -7.72 -1.81 7.66
N VAL A 253 -8.71 -1.41 8.48
CA VAL A 253 -10.01 -0.91 8.05
C VAL A 253 -10.14 0.57 8.43
N ARG A 254 -10.43 1.43 7.46
CA ARG A 254 -10.67 2.86 7.63
C ARG A 254 -12.03 3.24 7.03
N ALA A 255 -12.89 3.82 7.83
CA ALA A 255 -14.20 4.29 7.34
C ALA A 255 -14.05 5.40 6.29
N ILE A 256 -15.02 5.48 5.37
CA ILE A 256 -15.15 6.55 4.38
C ILE A 256 -16.42 7.33 4.72
N SER A 257 -16.29 8.63 4.99
CA SER A 257 -17.40 9.50 5.36
C SER A 257 -18.04 10.20 4.17
N ALA A 258 -17.34 10.26 3.02
CA ALA A 258 -17.91 10.79 1.77
C ALA A 258 -17.16 10.27 0.55
N ILE A 259 -17.89 10.10 -0.55
CA ILE A 259 -17.35 9.93 -1.91
C ILE A 259 -17.89 11.10 -2.73
N ASP A 260 -17.01 12.00 -3.17
CA ASP A 260 -17.36 13.29 -3.75
C ASP A 260 -18.32 14.07 -2.82
N ASN A 261 -19.53 14.40 -3.30
CA ASN A 261 -20.58 15.07 -2.54
C ASN A 261 -21.55 14.08 -1.86
N ILE A 262 -21.38 12.78 -2.05
CA ILE A 262 -22.27 11.75 -1.47
C ILE A 262 -21.77 11.45 -0.05
N GLN A 263 -22.58 11.80 0.94
CA GLN A 263 -22.28 11.53 2.35
C GLN A 263 -22.58 10.06 2.68
N LEU A 264 -21.70 9.46 3.48
CA LEU A 264 -21.82 8.10 4.00
C LEU A 264 -21.63 8.12 5.52
N SER A 265 -22.12 7.09 6.22
CA SER A 265 -21.90 6.97 7.66
C SER A 265 -20.42 6.64 7.92
N GLY A 266 -19.67 7.64 8.37
CA GLY A 266 -18.26 7.47 8.78
C GLY A 266 -18.09 6.83 10.15
N ASP A 267 -19.18 6.64 10.89
CA ASP A 267 -19.29 6.08 12.24
C ASP A 267 -20.16 4.81 12.31
N ASP A 268 -20.52 4.23 11.16
CA ASP A 268 -21.26 2.97 11.14
C ASP A 268 -20.50 1.86 11.85
N PRO A 269 -21.17 1.09 12.74
CA PRO A 269 -20.55 0.02 13.51
C PRO A 269 -19.86 -1.07 12.67
N ILE A 270 -20.22 -1.21 11.39
CA ILE A 270 -19.61 -2.20 10.51
C ILE A 270 -18.09 -2.01 10.40
N ALA A 271 -17.61 -0.75 10.35
CA ALA A 271 -16.18 -0.49 10.26
C ALA A 271 -15.41 -0.97 11.51
N ASP A 272 -16.03 -0.83 12.70
CA ASP A 272 -15.47 -1.31 13.96
C ASP A 272 -15.53 -2.85 14.04
N THR A 273 -16.62 -3.45 13.61
CA THR A 273 -16.79 -4.91 13.51
C THR A 273 -15.69 -5.52 12.65
N LEU A 274 -15.54 -5.04 11.41
CA LEU A 274 -14.50 -5.53 10.48
C LEU A 274 -13.08 -5.27 11.02
N ARG A 275 -12.87 -4.17 11.73
CA ARG A 275 -11.58 -3.86 12.35
C ARG A 275 -11.25 -4.86 13.45
N LYS A 276 -12.23 -5.19 14.29
CA LYS A 276 -12.08 -6.19 15.34
C LYS A 276 -11.82 -7.57 14.76
N GLU A 277 -12.62 -8.02 13.81
CA GLU A 277 -12.43 -9.30 13.12
C GLU A 277 -11.04 -9.40 12.47
N TYR A 278 -10.59 -8.34 11.79
CA TYR A 278 -9.25 -8.30 11.21
C TYR A 278 -8.14 -8.39 12.26
N GLN A 279 -8.31 -7.76 13.43
CA GLN A 279 -7.33 -7.80 14.52
C GLN A 279 -7.27 -9.18 15.19
N GLU A 280 -8.38 -9.90 15.23
CA GLU A 280 -8.49 -11.25 15.79
C GLU A 280 -7.87 -12.33 14.90
N ILE A 281 -7.62 -12.04 13.62
CA ILE A 281 -6.92 -12.98 12.73
C ILE A 281 -5.51 -13.23 13.28
N PRO A 282 -5.15 -14.49 13.56
CA PRO A 282 -3.84 -14.80 14.10
C PRO A 282 -2.74 -14.47 13.10
N GLY A 283 -1.71 -13.75 13.56
CA GLY A 283 -0.50 -13.52 12.76
C GLY A 283 0.36 -14.79 12.68
N GLU A 284 0.82 -15.09 11.47
CA GLU A 284 1.82 -16.13 11.23
C GLU A 284 3.20 -15.62 11.68
N ARG A 285 3.99 -16.47 12.32
CA ARG A 285 5.36 -16.11 12.74
C ARG A 285 6.27 -16.05 11.50
N ILE A 286 7.10 -15.00 11.44
CA ILE A 286 8.08 -14.83 10.37
C ILE A 286 9.24 -15.82 10.52
#